data_e130fb0c14bbbc4bd5f1d8c456230985
#
_entry.id   e130fb0c14bbbc4bd5f1d8c456230985
#
_cell.length_a   1.000
_cell.length_b   1.000
_cell.length_c   1.000
_cell.angle_alpha   90.00
_cell.angle_beta   90.00
_cell.angle_gamma   90.00
#
_symmetry.space_group_name_H-M   'P 1'
#
loop_
_entity.id
_entity.type
_entity.pdbx_description
1 polymer ?
#
loop_
_entity_poly.entity_id
_entity_poly.type
_entity_poly.pdbx_seq_one_letter_code
_entity_poly.pdbx_strand_id
1 'polypeptide(L)'
;MACTRRTKTLVSTCVILSGMTNILCLLYVGWITNYVNNNGNVKVAGRTHEKKFDVDSRGETLRIIERLDRLETVVNQHIQELPEKPLKDGEDTADQTLSDSLFAHWGHDLGPESRKVALKKFQYYGYNGYLSDRLSLDRAIPDLRPDGCRNISYPSSLPQVSIIFIFVNEALSVILRSVHSAIHRTPSHLLKEIILVDDNSNNAELSENLQRFVDETNQQRPDFIKVVRHNKQEGLIRSRVSGWRAATAPVVALFDAHVEFSVGWAEPILHRIKEDRTRVISPSFDNIKYDTFEIEEYPLSAQGFDWELWCRYLNPPKSWWTQKNQTAPIRSPALIGCFVVDREYFEEIGLLDEGMEVYGGENVELGIRVWLCGGSVEVMPCSRIAHIERAHKPYTEDLATHVRRNALRVAEVWMDEFKSHVYMAWNVPQQDSGIDIGDIREREALRERLRCKPFSWFLKNIYSEMRTYTETIAYGVLRNSLRPDLCLDQGPDSDNIPIMYICHGLTPQNVYYTSSQQLHVGGLSPTIDDDDNKCLVDVNGRPRLLECSYASNKHMKLSWLFTQGGSIQNRKSKRCLELVESADVDHGYQLALQQCSSQKWTITNILLGKVL
;
A
#
# COMPACT_ATOMS: atom_id res chain seq x y z
N MET A 1 14.99 8.50 55.18
CA MET A 1 16.20 8.22 54.39
C MET A 1 16.15 6.89 53.63
N ALA A 2 15.01 6.38 53.21
CA ALA A 2 14.86 5.10 52.49
C ALA A 2 14.42 5.24 51.01
N CYS A 3 14.17 6.46 50.52
CA CYS A 3 13.67 6.68 49.18
C CYS A 3 14.77 6.95 48.14
N THR A 4 15.99 7.32 48.54
CA THR A 4 17.11 7.69 47.66
C THR A 4 17.95 6.52 47.16
N ARG A 5 17.81 5.33 47.76
CA ARG A 5 18.56 4.13 47.30
C ARG A 5 17.89 3.39 46.16
N ARG A 6 16.55 3.37 46.10
CA ARG A 6 15.81 2.69 45.00
C ARG A 6 15.89 3.40 43.67
N THR A 7 15.91 4.75 43.67
CA THR A 7 16.04 5.54 42.43
C THR A 7 17.42 5.42 41.80
N LYS A 8 18.49 5.34 42.58
CA LYS A 8 19.85 5.14 42.04
C LYS A 8 20.02 3.75 41.40
N THR A 9 19.41 2.70 41.95
CA THR A 9 19.47 1.35 41.40
C THR A 9 18.67 1.25 40.08
N LEU A 10 17.48 1.87 40.00
CA LEU A 10 16.66 1.88 38.77
C LEU A 10 17.35 2.66 37.64
N VAL A 11 17.92 3.83 37.93
CA VAL A 11 18.67 4.62 36.94
C VAL A 11 19.92 3.86 36.48
N SER A 12 20.64 3.19 37.38
CA SER A 12 21.80 2.38 37.03
C SER A 12 21.41 1.18 36.15
N THR A 13 20.28 0.52 36.42
CA THR A 13 19.79 -0.62 35.61
C THR A 13 19.33 -0.16 34.22
N CYS A 14 18.65 0.98 34.12
CA CYS A 14 18.26 1.55 32.82
C CYS A 14 19.47 1.98 31.98
N VAL A 15 20.50 2.54 32.60
CA VAL A 15 21.75 2.92 31.89
C VAL A 15 22.50 1.67 31.40
N ILE A 16 22.56 0.60 32.19
CA ILE A 16 23.19 -0.65 31.79
C ILE A 16 22.42 -1.33 30.65
N LEU A 17 21.07 -1.39 30.72
CA LEU A 17 20.23 -1.93 29.66
C LEU A 17 20.36 -1.11 28.35
N SER A 18 20.35 0.21 28.44
CA SER A 18 20.57 1.09 27.29
C SER A 18 21.98 0.92 26.69
N GLY A 19 22.99 0.76 27.54
CA GLY A 19 24.37 0.46 27.10
C GLY A 19 24.48 -0.89 26.39
N MET A 20 23.83 -1.93 26.89
CA MET A 20 23.83 -3.26 26.27
C MET A 20 23.09 -3.27 24.91
N THR A 21 22.00 -2.55 24.79
CA THR A 21 21.26 -2.42 23.51
C THR A 21 22.12 -1.71 22.46
N ASN A 22 22.80 -0.64 22.85
CA ASN A 22 23.71 0.05 21.94
C ASN A 22 24.93 -0.78 21.53
N ILE A 23 25.46 -1.62 22.44
CA ILE A 23 26.56 -2.54 22.13
C ILE A 23 26.07 -3.65 21.18
N LEU A 24 24.86 -4.19 21.38
CA LEU A 24 24.27 -5.18 20.48
C LEU A 24 24.01 -4.61 19.08
N CYS A 25 23.51 -3.38 18.98
CA CYS A 25 23.36 -2.69 17.70
C CYS A 25 24.72 -2.45 17.00
N LEU A 26 25.75 -2.05 17.74
CA LEU A 26 27.09 -1.87 17.19
C LEU A 26 27.73 -3.20 16.75
N LEU A 27 27.50 -4.28 17.49
CA LEU A 27 27.95 -5.62 17.12
C LEU A 27 27.20 -6.14 15.88
N TYR A 28 25.89 -5.87 15.78
CA TYR A 28 25.07 -6.23 14.62
C TYR A 28 25.47 -5.45 13.37
N VAL A 29 25.67 -4.14 13.49
CA VAL A 29 26.20 -3.29 12.38
C VAL A 29 27.62 -3.74 12.01
N GLY A 30 28.48 -4.04 12.97
CA GLY A 30 29.82 -4.56 12.74
C GLY A 30 29.82 -5.93 12.05
N TRP A 31 28.85 -6.79 12.40
CA TRP A 31 28.67 -8.09 11.76
C TRP A 31 28.18 -7.95 10.32
N ILE A 32 27.18 -7.11 10.05
CA ILE A 32 26.70 -6.80 8.68
C ILE A 32 27.84 -6.21 7.84
N THR A 33 28.59 -5.23 8.39
CA THR A 33 29.71 -4.61 7.66
C THR A 33 30.80 -5.63 7.33
N ASN A 34 31.06 -6.57 8.23
CA ASN A 34 32.05 -7.64 8.03
C ASN A 34 31.53 -8.70 7.03
N TYR A 35 30.23 -8.98 7.04
CA TYR A 35 29.59 -9.88 6.10
C TYR A 35 29.61 -9.30 4.68
N VAL A 36 29.28 -8.03 4.53
CA VAL A 36 29.31 -7.31 3.24
C VAL A 36 30.76 -7.16 2.73
N ASN A 37 31.73 -6.86 3.59
CA ASN A 37 33.14 -6.75 3.19
C ASN A 37 33.80 -8.10 2.85
N ASN A 38 33.29 -9.22 3.36
CA ASN A 38 33.81 -10.55 3.03
C ASN A 38 33.24 -11.11 1.72
N ASN A 39 32.11 -10.59 1.26
CA ASN A 39 31.44 -11.05 0.02
C ASN A 39 31.51 -10.05 -1.14
N GLY A 40 32.13 -8.89 -0.97
CA GLY A 40 32.28 -7.89 -2.02
C GLY A 40 33.57 -7.10 -1.90
N ASN A 41 34.44 -7.22 -2.88
CA ASN A 41 35.67 -6.42 -2.98
C ASN A 41 35.34 -4.96 -3.34
N VAL A 42 34.99 -4.13 -2.34
CA VAL A 42 34.99 -2.67 -2.51
C VAL A 42 35.45 -2.00 -1.20
N LYS A 43 36.53 -1.23 -1.29
CA LYS A 43 37.08 -0.43 -0.18
C LYS A 43 36.25 0.86 -0.03
N VAL A 44 35.66 1.10 1.11
CA VAL A 44 35.14 2.43 1.48
C VAL A 44 35.79 2.90 2.78
N ALA A 45 36.39 4.10 2.74
CA ALA A 45 36.99 4.75 3.88
C ALA A 45 35.93 5.58 4.64
N GLY A 46 35.78 5.31 5.94
CA GLY A 46 34.82 5.99 6.80
C GLY A 46 35.29 7.34 7.36
N ARG A 47 34.34 8.23 7.62
CA ARG A 47 34.43 9.31 8.62
C ARG A 47 33.08 9.46 9.32
N THR A 48 33.13 9.29 10.64
CA THR A 48 31.99 9.44 11.55
C THR A 48 31.76 10.91 11.93
N HIS A 49 30.53 11.36 11.94
CA HIS A 49 30.07 12.52 12.71
C HIS A 49 28.77 12.17 13.44
N GLU A 50 28.85 12.19 14.76
CA GLU A 50 27.68 12.04 15.65
C GLU A 50 26.77 13.26 15.58
N LYS A 51 25.46 13.03 15.46
CA LYS A 51 24.41 13.96 15.84
C LYS A 51 23.35 13.22 16.65
N LYS A 52 23.04 13.76 17.83
CA LYS A 52 21.95 13.34 18.72
C LYS A 52 20.61 13.51 18.00
N PHE A 53 19.80 12.47 18.02
CA PHE A 53 18.41 12.49 17.63
C PHE A 53 17.51 12.18 18.85
N ASP A 54 16.49 13.02 19.01
CA ASP A 54 15.35 12.77 19.88
C ASP A 54 14.33 11.96 19.04
N VAL A 55 13.94 10.79 19.53
CA VAL A 55 13.23 9.78 18.75
C VAL A 55 11.75 9.76 19.17
N ASP A 56 10.87 10.11 18.25
CA ASP A 56 9.47 9.68 18.28
C ASP A 56 9.36 8.35 17.49
N SER A 57 9.51 7.25 18.20
CA SER A 57 9.77 5.91 17.63
C SER A 57 8.57 5.26 16.91
N ARG A 58 7.35 5.84 16.99
CA ARG A 58 6.15 5.27 16.36
C ARG A 58 5.92 5.75 14.93
N GLY A 59 6.27 7.00 14.64
CA GLY A 59 6.19 7.55 13.28
C GLY A 59 7.23 6.97 12.32
N GLU A 60 8.42 6.63 12.84
CA GLU A 60 9.51 6.05 12.03
C GLU A 60 9.25 4.59 11.62
N THR A 61 8.61 3.80 12.47
CA THR A 61 8.31 2.39 12.16
C THR A 61 7.30 2.29 11.00
N LEU A 62 6.26 3.14 10.99
CA LEU A 62 5.30 3.20 9.88
C LEU A 62 5.96 3.69 8.57
N ARG A 63 6.86 4.67 8.65
CA ARG A 63 7.64 5.15 7.49
C ARG A 63 8.59 4.09 6.92
N ILE A 64 9.17 3.25 7.78
CA ILE A 64 10.03 2.14 7.35
C ILE A 64 9.20 1.07 6.64
N ILE A 65 8.03 0.72 7.15
CA ILE A 65 7.12 -0.27 6.54
C ILE A 65 6.64 0.23 5.17
N GLU A 66 6.20 1.48 5.06
CA GLU A 66 5.81 2.09 3.77
C GLU A 66 6.97 2.16 2.76
N ARG A 67 8.21 2.42 3.25
CA ARG A 67 9.40 2.38 2.39
C ARG A 67 9.75 0.98 1.93
N LEU A 68 9.55 -0.04 2.78
CA LEU A 68 9.72 -1.45 2.42
C LEU A 68 8.69 -1.89 1.38
N ASP A 69 7.42 -1.53 1.51
CA ASP A 69 6.37 -1.81 0.52
C ASP A 69 6.66 -1.13 -0.83
N ARG A 70 7.16 0.12 -0.80
CA ARG A 70 7.61 0.80 -2.04
C ARG A 70 8.83 0.13 -2.66
N LEU A 71 9.82 -0.26 -1.85
CA LEU A 71 11.00 -0.99 -2.33
C LEU A 71 10.61 -2.35 -2.91
N GLU A 72 9.68 -3.06 -2.27
CA GLU A 72 9.18 -4.33 -2.77
C GLU A 72 8.44 -4.14 -4.11
N THR A 73 7.63 -3.10 -4.24
CA THR A 73 6.96 -2.77 -5.50
C THR A 73 7.97 -2.42 -6.60
N VAL A 74 8.97 -1.61 -6.29
CA VAL A 74 10.03 -1.20 -7.24
C VAL A 74 10.94 -2.39 -7.61
N VAL A 75 11.30 -3.24 -6.64
CA VAL A 75 12.12 -4.44 -6.89
C VAL A 75 11.35 -5.44 -7.75
N ASN A 76 10.08 -5.67 -7.46
CA ASN A 76 9.23 -6.56 -8.26
C ASN A 76 8.99 -6.01 -9.68
N GLN A 77 8.87 -4.69 -9.85
CA GLN A 77 8.84 -4.07 -11.18
C GLN A 77 10.17 -4.19 -11.92
N HIS A 78 11.30 -4.00 -11.23
CA HIS A 78 12.64 -4.13 -11.85
C HIS A 78 12.99 -5.56 -12.27
N ILE A 79 12.49 -6.57 -11.55
CA ILE A 79 12.69 -7.97 -11.90
C ILE A 79 11.90 -8.34 -13.17
N GLN A 80 10.77 -7.66 -13.43
CA GLN A 80 9.91 -7.93 -14.59
C GLN A 80 10.34 -7.24 -15.89
N GLU A 81 11.18 -6.20 -15.84
CA GLU A 81 11.55 -5.38 -17.01
C GLU A 81 12.95 -5.68 -17.60
N LEU A 82 13.68 -6.66 -17.08
CA LEU A 82 14.96 -7.07 -17.67
C LEU A 82 14.71 -7.88 -18.94
N PRO A 83 15.31 -7.51 -20.10
CA PRO A 83 15.19 -8.29 -21.32
C PRO A 83 15.77 -9.69 -21.10
N GLU A 84 15.01 -10.72 -21.45
CA GLU A 84 15.41 -12.13 -21.39
C GLU A 84 16.73 -12.37 -22.16
N LYS A 85 17.84 -12.41 -21.43
CA LYS A 85 19.00 -13.19 -21.84
C LYS A 85 18.95 -14.51 -21.09
N PRO A 86 19.21 -15.65 -21.73
CA PRO A 86 19.14 -16.95 -21.08
C PRO A 86 20.28 -17.08 -20.07
N LEU A 87 20.01 -16.72 -18.81
CA LEU A 87 20.86 -16.99 -17.66
C LEU A 87 20.38 -18.29 -17.03
N LYS A 88 21.15 -19.34 -17.18
CA LYS A 88 20.93 -20.63 -16.51
C LYS A 88 21.12 -20.60 -14.98
N ASP A 89 21.46 -19.45 -14.40
CA ASP A 89 21.79 -19.30 -12.96
C ASP A 89 20.73 -18.50 -12.17
N GLY A 90 19.64 -18.02 -12.79
CA GLY A 90 18.65 -17.15 -12.14
C GLY A 90 17.58 -17.90 -11.32
N GLU A 91 17.26 -19.13 -11.66
CA GLU A 91 16.28 -19.94 -10.91
C GLU A 91 16.78 -20.31 -9.51
N ASP A 92 18.07 -20.62 -9.36
CA ASP A 92 18.66 -21.01 -8.08
C ASP A 92 18.70 -19.86 -7.06
N THR A 93 18.87 -18.61 -7.50
CA THR A 93 18.94 -17.46 -6.58
C THR A 93 17.58 -17.00 -6.08
N ALA A 94 16.55 -17.02 -6.93
CA ALA A 94 15.18 -16.68 -6.53
C ALA A 94 14.59 -17.74 -5.57
N ASP A 95 14.82 -19.02 -5.84
CA ASP A 95 14.43 -20.14 -4.98
C ASP A 95 15.15 -20.09 -3.62
N GLN A 96 16.42 -19.70 -3.61
CA GLN A 96 17.18 -19.52 -2.36
C GLN A 96 16.62 -18.37 -1.52
N THR A 97 16.30 -17.22 -2.12
CA THR A 97 15.74 -16.06 -1.41
C THR A 97 14.37 -16.39 -0.79
N LEU A 98 13.49 -17.07 -1.52
CA LEU A 98 12.19 -17.54 -1.01
C LEU A 98 12.36 -18.57 0.11
N SER A 99 13.31 -19.49 -0.03
CA SER A 99 13.66 -20.47 0.97
C SER A 99 14.14 -19.80 2.26
N ASP A 100 15.04 -18.82 2.16
CA ASP A 100 15.57 -18.08 3.30
C ASP A 100 14.47 -17.27 3.99
N SER A 101 13.56 -16.66 3.25
CA SER A 101 12.40 -15.95 3.76
C SER A 101 11.46 -16.88 4.55
N LEU A 102 11.06 -18.01 3.96
CA LEU A 102 10.14 -18.96 4.61
C LEU A 102 10.74 -19.57 5.89
N PHE A 103 12.01 -19.95 5.84
CA PHE A 103 12.66 -20.69 6.92
C PHE A 103 13.47 -19.82 7.89
N ALA A 104 13.33 -18.50 7.83
CA ALA A 104 14.01 -17.58 8.74
C ALA A 104 13.65 -17.82 10.21
N HIS A 105 12.38 -18.08 10.50
CA HIS A 105 11.86 -18.22 11.86
C HIS A 105 11.12 -19.54 12.12
N TRP A 106 11.04 -20.42 11.12
CA TRP A 106 10.25 -21.63 11.16
C TRP A 106 10.91 -22.79 10.42
N GLY A 107 10.57 -24.05 10.81
CA GLY A 107 10.88 -25.26 10.04
C GLY A 107 12.34 -25.72 10.12
N HIS A 108 13.09 -25.32 11.15
CA HIS A 108 14.49 -25.74 11.34
C HIS A 108 14.65 -27.25 11.58
N ASP A 109 13.60 -27.90 12.11
CA ASP A 109 13.52 -29.32 12.44
C ASP A 109 12.95 -30.19 11.30
N LEU A 110 12.53 -29.58 10.18
CA LEU A 110 11.95 -30.31 9.07
C LEU A 110 13.02 -31.07 8.24
N GLY A 111 12.70 -32.33 7.93
CA GLY A 111 13.50 -33.10 6.97
C GLY A 111 13.43 -32.52 5.53
N PRO A 112 14.39 -32.91 4.66
CA PRO A 112 14.52 -32.33 3.33
C PRO A 112 13.24 -32.40 2.46
N GLU A 113 12.52 -33.51 2.48
CA GLU A 113 11.29 -33.69 1.71
C GLU A 113 10.16 -32.76 2.23
N SER A 114 10.02 -32.60 3.55
CA SER A 114 9.05 -31.70 4.12
C SER A 114 9.35 -30.23 3.81
N ARG A 115 10.64 -29.85 3.83
CA ARG A 115 11.08 -28.49 3.43
C ARG A 115 10.75 -28.23 1.96
N LYS A 116 10.97 -29.18 1.07
CA LYS A 116 10.62 -29.07 -0.34
C LYS A 116 9.12 -28.87 -0.56
N VAL A 117 8.28 -29.63 0.14
CA VAL A 117 6.81 -29.46 0.08
C VAL A 117 6.38 -28.11 0.63
N ALA A 118 6.98 -27.67 1.76
CA ALA A 118 6.69 -26.38 2.35
C ALA A 118 7.05 -25.22 1.42
N LEU A 119 8.24 -25.26 0.79
CA LEU A 119 8.69 -24.25 -0.16
C LEU A 119 7.76 -24.19 -1.38
N LYS A 120 7.38 -25.34 -1.97
CA LYS A 120 6.44 -25.39 -3.09
C LYS A 120 5.08 -24.76 -2.75
N LYS A 121 4.53 -25.04 -1.56
CA LYS A 121 3.28 -24.40 -1.10
C LYS A 121 3.46 -22.90 -0.86
N PHE A 122 4.60 -22.49 -0.34
CA PHE A 122 4.93 -21.08 -0.12
C PHE A 122 5.00 -20.30 -1.45
N GLN A 123 5.70 -20.85 -2.45
CA GLN A 123 5.75 -20.29 -3.80
C GLN A 123 4.35 -20.17 -4.43
N TYR A 124 3.49 -21.19 -4.22
CA TYR A 124 2.15 -21.20 -4.79
C TYR A 124 1.16 -20.26 -4.10
N TYR A 125 1.23 -20.08 -2.76
CA TYR A 125 0.26 -19.29 -2.01
C TYR A 125 0.78 -17.93 -1.54
N GLY A 126 2.09 -17.70 -1.51
CA GLY A 126 2.70 -16.51 -0.92
C GLY A 126 2.74 -16.51 0.61
N TYR A 127 2.34 -17.63 1.24
CA TYR A 127 2.42 -17.89 2.69
C TYR A 127 2.65 -19.38 2.96
N ASN A 128 2.96 -19.73 4.20
CA ASN A 128 3.30 -21.09 4.66
C ASN A 128 2.07 -22.02 4.66
N GLY A 129 1.62 -22.47 3.49
CA GLY A 129 0.51 -23.41 3.35
C GLY A 129 0.77 -24.76 4.02
N TYR A 130 2.04 -25.17 4.15
CA TYR A 130 2.41 -26.42 4.83
C TYR A 130 2.12 -26.35 6.33
N LEU A 131 2.45 -25.25 6.98
CA LEU A 131 2.12 -25.03 8.39
C LEU A 131 0.61 -24.85 8.55
N SER A 132 -0.04 -24.09 7.67
CA SER A 132 -1.49 -23.88 7.69
C SER A 132 -2.28 -25.19 7.78
N ASP A 133 -1.91 -26.21 6.99
CA ASP A 133 -2.58 -27.51 6.97
C ASP A 133 -2.46 -28.29 8.31
N ARG A 134 -1.56 -27.87 9.19
CA ARG A 134 -1.29 -28.50 10.50
C ARG A 134 -1.84 -27.71 11.68
N LEU A 135 -2.27 -26.48 11.42
CA LEU A 135 -2.92 -25.67 12.45
C LEU A 135 -4.37 -26.09 12.63
N SER A 136 -4.87 -26.02 13.87
CA SER A 136 -6.28 -26.21 14.15
C SER A 136 -7.14 -25.23 13.38
N LEU A 137 -8.27 -25.69 12.86
CA LEU A 137 -9.28 -24.83 12.21
C LEU A 137 -9.93 -23.86 13.20
N ASP A 138 -9.98 -24.22 14.48
CA ASP A 138 -10.51 -23.40 15.57
C ASP A 138 -9.39 -23.07 16.57
N ARG A 139 -8.32 -22.44 16.08
CA ARG A 139 -7.23 -21.99 16.94
C ARG A 139 -7.63 -20.79 17.78
N ALA A 140 -6.98 -20.62 18.93
CA ALA A 140 -7.15 -19.44 19.76
C ALA A 140 -6.66 -18.19 19.02
N ILE A 141 -7.51 -17.15 18.98
CA ILE A 141 -7.19 -15.85 18.42
C ILE A 141 -7.09 -14.85 19.57
N PRO A 142 -5.98 -14.10 19.71
CA PRO A 142 -5.83 -13.13 20.78
C PRO A 142 -6.87 -12.01 20.67
N ASP A 143 -7.38 -11.55 21.81
CA ASP A 143 -8.25 -10.36 21.83
C ASP A 143 -7.38 -9.09 21.90
N LEU A 144 -7.12 -8.51 20.73
CA LEU A 144 -6.27 -7.33 20.54
C LEU A 144 -7.08 -6.02 20.50
N ARG A 145 -8.36 -6.07 20.90
CA ARG A 145 -9.19 -4.86 20.97
C ARG A 145 -8.69 -3.92 22.07
N PRO A 146 -8.77 -2.59 21.88
CA PRO A 146 -8.55 -1.62 22.96
C PRO A 146 -9.34 -1.98 24.21
N ASP A 147 -8.76 -1.79 25.40
CA ASP A 147 -9.36 -2.21 26.69
C ASP A 147 -10.79 -1.68 26.89
N GLY A 148 -11.06 -0.47 26.46
CA GLY A 148 -12.41 0.12 26.55
C GLY A 148 -13.49 -0.66 25.79
N CYS A 149 -13.12 -1.39 24.72
CA CYS A 149 -14.08 -2.13 23.88
C CYS A 149 -14.76 -3.28 24.61
N ARG A 150 -14.08 -3.91 25.58
CA ARG A 150 -14.62 -5.03 26.37
C ARG A 150 -15.75 -4.63 27.28
N ASN A 151 -15.85 -3.35 27.62
CA ASN A 151 -16.86 -2.81 28.52
C ASN A 151 -18.10 -2.24 27.78
N ILE A 152 -18.09 -2.25 26.44
CA ILE A 152 -19.21 -1.75 25.65
C ILE A 152 -20.26 -2.86 25.50
N SER A 153 -21.49 -2.55 25.87
CA SER A 153 -22.64 -3.43 25.64
C SER A 153 -23.41 -2.96 24.42
N TYR A 154 -23.71 -3.87 23.53
CA TYR A 154 -24.48 -3.61 22.30
C TYR A 154 -25.94 -4.06 22.45
N PRO A 155 -26.90 -3.42 21.76
CA PRO A 155 -28.29 -3.86 21.77
C PRO A 155 -28.44 -5.28 21.23
N SER A 156 -29.35 -6.07 21.79
CA SER A 156 -29.64 -7.43 21.31
C SER A 156 -30.29 -7.47 19.93
N SER A 157 -30.92 -6.38 19.51
CA SER A 157 -31.64 -6.26 18.23
C SER A 157 -30.77 -5.65 17.13
N LEU A 158 -29.60 -6.21 16.85
CA LEU A 158 -28.77 -5.81 15.71
C LEU A 158 -29.22 -6.52 14.42
N PRO A 159 -28.95 -5.92 13.23
CA PRO A 159 -29.25 -6.56 11.95
C PRO A 159 -28.39 -7.81 11.74
N GLN A 160 -28.91 -8.78 11.01
CA GLN A 160 -28.15 -9.95 10.59
C GLN A 160 -27.17 -9.58 9.46
N VAL A 161 -26.08 -10.36 9.36
CA VAL A 161 -25.05 -10.21 8.36
C VAL A 161 -24.88 -11.48 7.52
N SER A 162 -24.71 -11.32 6.20
CA SER A 162 -24.16 -12.33 5.30
C SER A 162 -22.66 -12.08 5.16
N ILE A 163 -21.82 -13.07 5.46
CA ILE A 163 -20.37 -12.98 5.29
C ILE A 163 -20.02 -13.59 3.93
N ILE A 164 -19.30 -12.82 3.11
CA ILE A 164 -18.90 -13.17 1.76
C ILE A 164 -17.38 -13.30 1.73
N PHE A 165 -16.89 -14.49 1.40
CA PHE A 165 -15.48 -14.77 1.18
C PHE A 165 -15.18 -14.95 -0.30
N ILE A 166 -14.14 -14.27 -0.78
CA ILE A 166 -13.74 -14.30 -2.18
C ILE A 166 -12.37 -14.92 -2.27
N PHE A 167 -12.17 -15.85 -3.20
CA PHE A 167 -10.88 -16.51 -3.38
C PHE A 167 -10.67 -16.99 -4.82
N VAL A 168 -9.41 -17.14 -5.17
CA VAL A 168 -8.91 -17.87 -6.33
C VAL A 168 -7.66 -18.65 -5.89
N ASN A 169 -7.67 -19.97 -6.09
CA ASN A 169 -6.53 -20.84 -5.74
C ASN A 169 -5.97 -20.65 -4.32
N GLU A 170 -6.84 -20.39 -3.35
CA GLU A 170 -6.49 -20.27 -1.94
C GLU A 170 -6.26 -21.65 -1.30
N ALA A 171 -5.45 -21.75 -0.25
CA ALA A 171 -5.30 -23.01 0.47
C ALA A 171 -6.61 -23.39 1.20
N LEU A 172 -7.05 -24.64 1.04
CA LEU A 172 -8.29 -25.12 1.65
C LEU A 172 -8.28 -24.92 3.18
N SER A 173 -7.16 -25.24 3.84
CA SER A 173 -7.01 -25.06 5.30
C SER A 173 -7.19 -23.62 5.75
N VAL A 174 -6.79 -22.65 4.92
CA VAL A 174 -6.95 -21.20 5.17
C VAL A 174 -8.41 -20.81 5.03
N ILE A 175 -9.09 -21.20 3.93
CA ILE A 175 -10.53 -20.95 3.74
C ILE A 175 -11.34 -21.52 4.90
N LEU A 176 -11.10 -22.78 5.25
CA LEU A 176 -11.81 -23.44 6.34
C LEU A 176 -11.61 -22.74 7.68
N ARG A 177 -10.39 -22.28 7.97
CA ARG A 177 -10.11 -21.53 9.20
C ARG A 177 -10.79 -20.17 9.22
N SER A 178 -10.87 -19.48 8.07
CA SER A 178 -11.66 -18.25 7.92
C SER A 178 -13.14 -18.51 8.22
N VAL A 179 -13.71 -19.55 7.65
CA VAL A 179 -15.12 -19.93 7.87
C VAL A 179 -15.38 -20.35 9.32
N HIS A 180 -14.51 -21.18 9.90
CA HIS A 180 -14.63 -21.61 11.30
C HIS A 180 -14.56 -20.43 12.26
N SER A 181 -13.57 -19.53 12.09
CA SER A 181 -13.46 -18.34 12.96
C SER A 181 -14.68 -17.42 12.82
N ALA A 182 -15.21 -17.25 11.61
CA ALA A 182 -16.44 -16.49 11.37
C ALA A 182 -17.65 -17.08 12.11
N ILE A 183 -17.83 -18.40 12.04
CA ILE A 183 -18.95 -19.11 12.71
C ILE A 183 -18.83 -19.00 14.23
N HIS A 184 -17.65 -19.26 14.77
CA HIS A 184 -17.45 -19.33 16.22
C HIS A 184 -17.34 -17.96 16.91
N ARG A 185 -16.96 -16.91 16.16
CA ARG A 185 -16.77 -15.55 16.71
C ARG A 185 -17.92 -14.58 16.36
N THR A 186 -18.88 -15.01 15.55
CA THR A 186 -20.10 -14.23 15.29
C THR A 186 -21.27 -14.83 16.07
N PRO A 187 -21.99 -14.06 16.89
CA PRO A 187 -23.19 -14.57 17.56
C PRO A 187 -24.17 -15.20 16.56
N SER A 188 -24.66 -16.40 16.86
CA SER A 188 -25.46 -17.20 15.92
C SER A 188 -26.74 -16.52 15.43
N HIS A 189 -27.32 -15.63 16.23
CA HIS A 189 -28.51 -14.85 15.86
C HIS A 189 -28.19 -13.67 14.92
N LEU A 190 -26.91 -13.27 14.80
CA LEU A 190 -26.45 -12.22 13.89
C LEU A 190 -25.92 -12.79 12.58
N LEU A 191 -25.43 -14.03 12.54
CA LEU A 191 -24.90 -14.65 11.34
C LEU A 191 -26.01 -15.36 10.56
N LYS A 192 -26.41 -14.76 9.44
CA LYS A 192 -27.45 -15.32 8.56
C LYS A 192 -26.93 -16.49 7.74
N GLU A 193 -25.81 -16.26 7.04
CA GLU A 193 -25.24 -17.20 6.07
C GLU A 193 -23.79 -16.82 5.75
N ILE A 194 -23.07 -17.76 5.14
CA ILE A 194 -21.74 -17.56 4.57
C ILE A 194 -21.79 -17.85 3.07
N ILE A 195 -21.18 -16.99 2.26
CA ILE A 195 -21.12 -17.13 0.82
C ILE A 195 -19.64 -17.25 0.42
N LEU A 196 -19.31 -18.34 -0.25
CA LEU A 196 -17.99 -18.63 -0.77
C LEU A 196 -17.99 -18.35 -2.28
N VAL A 197 -17.27 -17.33 -2.72
CA VAL A 197 -17.16 -16.98 -4.14
C VAL A 197 -15.82 -17.48 -4.66
N ASP A 198 -15.87 -18.49 -5.48
CA ASP A 198 -14.72 -19.10 -6.16
C ASP A 198 -14.56 -18.50 -7.56
N ASP A 199 -13.53 -17.69 -7.73
CA ASP A 199 -13.25 -17.01 -8.99
C ASP A 199 -12.46 -17.90 -9.97
N ASN A 200 -13.05 -19.07 -10.28
CA ASN A 200 -12.49 -20.05 -11.22
C ASN A 200 -11.16 -20.65 -10.76
N SER A 201 -11.11 -21.15 -9.52
CA SER A 201 -9.95 -21.89 -9.02
C SER A 201 -9.74 -23.19 -9.80
N ASN A 202 -8.48 -23.54 -10.06
CA ASN A 202 -8.07 -24.79 -10.70
C ASN A 202 -7.49 -25.82 -9.70
N ASN A 203 -7.45 -25.51 -8.41
CA ASN A 203 -7.04 -26.41 -7.34
C ASN A 203 -8.13 -27.45 -7.07
N ALA A 204 -7.83 -28.73 -7.27
CA ALA A 204 -8.79 -29.83 -7.09
C ALA A 204 -9.35 -29.93 -5.63
N GLU A 205 -8.56 -29.56 -4.62
CA GLU A 205 -9.03 -29.54 -3.22
C GLU A 205 -10.22 -28.60 -3.01
N LEU A 206 -10.31 -27.52 -3.81
CA LEU A 206 -11.37 -26.53 -3.71
C LEU A 206 -12.65 -26.97 -4.43
N SER A 207 -12.62 -28.00 -5.28
CA SER A 207 -13.82 -28.56 -5.90
C SER A 207 -14.48 -29.62 -5.01
N GLU A 208 -13.76 -30.67 -4.60
CA GLU A 208 -14.36 -31.82 -3.89
C GLU A 208 -14.37 -31.65 -2.37
N ASN A 209 -13.22 -31.28 -1.79
CA ASN A 209 -13.09 -31.24 -0.34
C ASN A 209 -13.83 -30.04 0.27
N LEU A 210 -13.78 -28.88 -0.40
CA LEU A 210 -14.58 -27.72 0.00
C LEU A 210 -16.08 -28.02 -0.12
N GLN A 211 -16.52 -28.65 -1.20
CA GLN A 211 -17.93 -29.02 -1.39
C GLN A 211 -18.41 -30.00 -0.30
N ARG A 212 -17.60 -31.00 0.04
CA ARG A 212 -17.92 -31.92 1.15
C ARG A 212 -18.13 -31.19 2.46
N PHE A 213 -17.23 -30.26 2.82
CA PHE A 213 -17.37 -29.44 4.01
C PHE A 213 -18.67 -28.60 4.00
N VAL A 214 -19.01 -28.04 2.86
CA VAL A 214 -20.25 -27.27 2.67
C VAL A 214 -21.49 -28.17 2.87
N ASP A 215 -21.48 -29.34 2.25
CA ASP A 215 -22.60 -30.30 2.34
C ASP A 215 -22.80 -30.81 3.77
N GLU A 216 -21.70 -31.16 4.47
CA GLU A 216 -21.75 -31.58 5.87
C GLU A 216 -22.28 -30.47 6.79
N THR A 217 -21.85 -29.23 6.57
CA THR A 217 -22.34 -28.08 7.34
C THR A 217 -23.81 -27.81 7.08
N ASN A 218 -24.24 -27.88 5.83
CA ASN A 218 -25.62 -27.64 5.42
C ASN A 218 -26.59 -28.77 5.81
N GLN A 219 -26.12 -30.00 6.08
CA GLN A 219 -26.93 -31.05 6.70
C GLN A 219 -27.42 -30.66 8.11
N GLN A 220 -26.58 -29.92 8.86
CA GLN A 220 -26.91 -29.47 10.21
C GLN A 220 -27.68 -28.13 10.18
N ARG A 221 -27.39 -27.29 9.21
CA ARG A 221 -27.97 -25.94 9.06
C ARG A 221 -28.26 -25.67 7.58
N PRO A 222 -29.47 -25.98 7.09
CA PRO A 222 -29.80 -25.88 5.68
C PRO A 222 -29.57 -24.48 5.08
N ASP A 223 -28.97 -24.43 3.89
CA ASP A 223 -28.64 -23.21 3.12
C ASP A 223 -27.72 -22.20 3.87
N PHE A 224 -26.98 -22.67 4.87
CA PHE A 224 -26.15 -21.82 5.67
C PHE A 224 -24.85 -21.40 4.95
N ILE A 225 -24.24 -22.32 4.18
CA ILE A 225 -23.09 -22.00 3.33
C ILE A 225 -23.51 -22.14 1.87
N LYS A 226 -23.33 -21.07 1.10
CA LYS A 226 -23.57 -21.04 -0.34
C LYS A 226 -22.24 -20.94 -1.08
N VAL A 227 -22.13 -21.63 -2.22
CA VAL A 227 -20.96 -21.55 -3.10
C VAL A 227 -21.38 -20.94 -4.43
N VAL A 228 -20.71 -19.87 -4.82
CA VAL A 228 -20.81 -19.23 -6.14
C VAL A 228 -19.52 -19.50 -6.90
N ARG A 229 -19.60 -20.22 -8.03
CA ARG A 229 -18.42 -20.54 -8.84
C ARG A 229 -18.50 -19.84 -10.19
N HIS A 230 -17.43 -19.13 -10.55
CA HIS A 230 -17.31 -18.53 -11.87
C HIS A 230 -16.76 -19.55 -12.88
N ASN A 231 -17.23 -19.46 -14.12
CA ASN A 231 -16.75 -20.31 -15.22
C ASN A 231 -15.43 -19.82 -15.84
N LYS A 232 -15.05 -18.59 -15.56
CA LYS A 232 -13.79 -17.93 -15.90
C LYS A 232 -13.40 -16.99 -14.78
N GLN A 233 -12.16 -16.60 -14.70
CA GLN A 233 -11.70 -15.62 -13.73
C GLN A 233 -12.28 -14.25 -14.09
N GLU A 234 -13.11 -13.69 -13.21
CA GLU A 234 -13.79 -12.40 -13.37
C GLU A 234 -13.05 -11.26 -12.62
N GLY A 235 -12.18 -11.60 -11.68
CA GLY A 235 -11.48 -10.68 -10.82
C GLY A 235 -12.21 -10.31 -9.54
N LEU A 236 -11.48 -9.68 -8.62
CA LEU A 236 -11.94 -9.37 -7.26
C LEU A 236 -13.25 -8.56 -7.23
N ILE A 237 -13.34 -7.56 -8.10
CA ILE A 237 -14.46 -6.60 -8.11
C ILE A 237 -15.78 -7.29 -8.46
N ARG A 238 -15.81 -8.04 -9.57
CA ARG A 238 -17.02 -8.78 -10.01
C ARG A 238 -17.34 -9.92 -9.07
N SER A 239 -16.31 -10.55 -8.46
CA SER A 239 -16.51 -11.59 -7.47
C SER A 239 -17.20 -11.06 -6.21
N ARG A 240 -16.86 -9.86 -5.74
CA ARG A 240 -17.54 -9.18 -4.63
C ARG A 240 -19.01 -8.89 -4.97
N VAL A 241 -19.30 -8.43 -6.19
CA VAL A 241 -20.67 -8.17 -6.65
C VAL A 241 -21.45 -9.47 -6.79
N SER A 242 -20.84 -10.56 -7.28
CA SER A 242 -21.48 -11.89 -7.34
C SER A 242 -21.86 -12.41 -5.94
N GLY A 243 -21.00 -12.23 -4.96
CA GLY A 243 -21.27 -12.55 -3.56
C GLY A 243 -22.43 -11.72 -2.99
N TRP A 244 -22.47 -10.41 -3.26
CA TRP A 244 -23.57 -9.55 -2.85
C TRP A 244 -24.91 -9.98 -3.48
N ARG A 245 -24.92 -10.38 -4.76
CA ARG A 245 -26.14 -10.89 -5.43
C ARG A 245 -26.68 -12.16 -4.78
N ALA A 246 -25.82 -13.01 -4.22
CA ALA A 246 -26.21 -14.23 -3.53
C ALA A 246 -26.63 -14.02 -2.06
N ALA A 247 -26.29 -12.85 -1.48
CA ALA A 247 -26.56 -12.51 -0.09
C ALA A 247 -28.02 -12.13 0.15
N THR A 248 -28.54 -12.52 1.33
CA THR A 248 -29.94 -12.28 1.72
C THR A 248 -30.11 -11.50 3.02
N ALA A 249 -29.04 -11.33 3.81
CA ALA A 249 -29.11 -10.53 5.03
C ALA A 249 -29.18 -9.03 4.72
N PRO A 250 -29.74 -8.21 5.64
CA PRO A 250 -29.79 -6.76 5.48
C PRO A 250 -28.40 -6.10 5.47
N VAL A 251 -27.39 -6.75 6.03
CA VAL A 251 -26.00 -6.28 6.02
C VAL A 251 -25.12 -7.32 5.33
N VAL A 252 -24.17 -6.87 4.53
CA VAL A 252 -23.16 -7.71 3.88
C VAL A 252 -21.77 -7.35 4.36
N ALA A 253 -20.96 -8.37 4.60
CA ALA A 253 -19.56 -8.25 4.98
C ALA A 253 -18.71 -8.94 3.91
N LEU A 254 -17.91 -8.17 3.18
CA LEU A 254 -17.10 -8.65 2.07
C LEU A 254 -15.66 -8.79 2.53
N PHE A 255 -15.15 -10.02 2.52
CA PHE A 255 -13.83 -10.36 3.03
C PHE A 255 -13.03 -11.22 2.05
N ASP A 256 -11.73 -11.11 2.15
CA ASP A 256 -10.82 -12.09 1.57
C ASP A 256 -10.92 -13.41 2.35
N ALA A 257 -10.67 -14.54 1.69
CA ALA A 257 -10.81 -15.87 2.30
C ALA A 257 -9.59 -16.32 3.14
N HIS A 258 -8.73 -15.37 3.53
CA HIS A 258 -7.53 -15.62 4.35
C HIS A 258 -7.48 -14.68 5.56
N VAL A 259 -8.60 -14.63 6.28
CA VAL A 259 -8.79 -13.83 7.50
C VAL A 259 -9.22 -14.71 8.67
N GLU A 260 -8.97 -14.26 9.89
CA GLU A 260 -9.46 -14.90 11.12
C GLU A 260 -10.11 -13.85 12.02
N PHE A 261 -11.35 -14.14 12.44
CA PHE A 261 -12.16 -13.19 13.18
C PHE A 261 -11.87 -13.23 14.68
N SER A 262 -11.72 -12.06 15.30
CA SER A 262 -11.61 -11.94 16.75
C SER A 262 -12.99 -11.88 17.42
N VAL A 263 -13.05 -12.13 18.72
CA VAL A 263 -14.29 -12.05 19.50
C VAL A 263 -14.88 -10.65 19.45
N GLY A 264 -16.21 -10.55 19.29
CA GLY A 264 -16.92 -9.27 19.28
C GLY A 264 -16.61 -8.36 18.09
N TRP A 265 -16.25 -8.93 16.95
CA TRP A 265 -15.95 -8.18 15.73
C TRP A 265 -17.20 -7.56 15.09
N ALA A 266 -18.33 -8.27 15.15
CA ALA A 266 -19.54 -7.93 14.39
C ALA A 266 -20.38 -6.84 15.06
N GLU A 267 -20.58 -6.92 16.36
CA GLU A 267 -21.52 -6.09 17.11
C GLU A 267 -21.23 -4.61 16.98
N PRO A 268 -19.98 -4.10 17.11
CA PRO A 268 -19.70 -2.69 16.96
C PRO A 268 -20.02 -2.17 15.55
N ILE A 269 -19.72 -2.95 14.52
CA ILE A 269 -20.01 -2.57 13.13
C ILE A 269 -21.50 -2.58 12.86
N LEU A 270 -22.21 -3.65 13.23
CA LEU A 270 -23.66 -3.76 13.00
C LEU A 270 -24.45 -2.70 13.76
N HIS A 271 -23.96 -2.30 14.95
CA HIS A 271 -24.54 -1.19 15.71
C HIS A 271 -24.39 0.14 14.96
N ARG A 272 -23.22 0.44 14.42
CA ARG A 272 -22.97 1.65 13.65
C ARG A 272 -23.80 1.72 12.37
N ILE A 273 -23.95 0.60 11.65
CA ILE A 273 -24.81 0.53 10.45
C ILE A 273 -26.28 0.70 10.83
N LYS A 274 -26.73 0.15 11.98
CA LYS A 274 -28.10 0.34 12.47
C LYS A 274 -28.39 1.80 12.82
N GLU A 275 -27.43 2.54 13.34
CA GLU A 275 -27.60 3.98 13.63
C GLU A 275 -27.71 4.81 12.34
N ASP A 276 -26.93 4.45 11.32
CA ASP A 276 -26.93 5.11 10.03
C ASP A 276 -26.47 4.12 8.93
N ARG A 277 -27.42 3.69 8.09
CA ARG A 277 -27.19 2.70 7.05
C ARG A 277 -26.27 3.17 5.93
N THR A 278 -25.98 4.47 5.85
CA THR A 278 -25.10 5.05 4.82
C THR A 278 -23.62 4.96 5.17
N ARG A 279 -23.27 4.30 6.27
CA ARG A 279 -21.89 4.03 6.68
C ARG A 279 -21.35 2.79 6.02
N VAL A 280 -20.15 2.89 5.47
CA VAL A 280 -19.35 1.75 5.02
C VAL A 280 -18.20 1.59 6.01
N ILE A 281 -18.10 0.43 6.64
CA ILE A 281 -17.24 0.25 7.82
C ILE A 281 -16.22 -0.85 7.59
N SER A 282 -14.95 -0.52 7.78
CA SER A 282 -13.85 -1.50 7.81
C SER A 282 -13.55 -1.91 9.27
N PRO A 283 -13.32 -3.19 9.55
CA PRO A 283 -12.68 -3.56 10.80
C PRO A 283 -11.25 -3.03 10.86
N SER A 284 -10.65 -2.98 12.05
CA SER A 284 -9.21 -2.83 12.21
C SER A 284 -8.53 -4.17 11.97
N PHE A 285 -7.49 -4.20 11.16
CA PHE A 285 -6.76 -5.43 10.85
C PHE A 285 -5.59 -5.67 11.79
N ASP A 286 -5.35 -6.93 12.09
CA ASP A 286 -4.13 -7.46 12.67
C ASP A 286 -3.39 -8.31 11.64
N ASN A 287 -2.09 -8.46 11.78
CA ASN A 287 -1.30 -9.26 10.84
C ASN A 287 -1.21 -10.72 11.28
N ILE A 288 -1.43 -11.64 10.33
CA ILE A 288 -1.00 -13.03 10.44
C ILE A 288 0.28 -13.15 9.61
N LYS A 289 1.39 -13.47 10.26
CA LYS A 289 2.68 -13.65 9.58
C LYS A 289 2.62 -14.76 8.56
N TYR A 290 3.18 -14.52 7.39
CA TYR A 290 3.16 -15.48 6.27
C TYR A 290 3.96 -16.75 6.55
N ASP A 291 4.97 -16.72 7.42
CA ASP A 291 5.88 -17.83 7.73
C ASP A 291 5.46 -18.65 8.96
N THR A 292 5.16 -17.99 10.10
CA THR A 292 4.84 -18.64 11.37
C THR A 292 3.36 -18.72 11.67
N PHE A 293 2.50 -18.00 10.95
CA PHE A 293 1.06 -17.83 11.23
C PHE A 293 0.76 -17.22 12.62
N GLU A 294 1.75 -16.60 13.27
CA GLU A 294 1.53 -15.81 14.48
C GLU A 294 0.69 -14.58 14.18
N ILE A 295 -0.20 -14.23 15.14
CA ILE A 295 -1.05 -13.03 15.02
C ILE A 295 -0.39 -11.90 15.79
N GLU A 296 -0.09 -10.80 15.10
CA GLU A 296 0.49 -9.59 15.65
C GLU A 296 -0.50 -8.43 15.60
N GLU A 297 -0.54 -7.64 16.67
CA GLU A 297 -1.33 -6.42 16.70
C GLU A 297 -0.81 -5.40 15.68
N TYR A 298 -1.71 -4.92 14.82
CA TYR A 298 -1.41 -3.77 13.97
C TYR A 298 -1.96 -2.48 14.62
N PRO A 299 -1.21 -1.37 14.56
CA PRO A 299 -1.65 -0.11 15.14
C PRO A 299 -2.99 0.38 14.57
N LEU A 300 -3.81 1.02 15.41
CA LEU A 300 -5.04 1.67 14.95
C LEU A 300 -4.71 2.73 13.90
N SER A 301 -5.35 2.63 12.75
CA SER A 301 -5.07 3.48 11.61
C SER A 301 -6.36 3.89 10.88
N ALA A 302 -6.33 5.04 10.24
CA ALA A 302 -7.22 5.37 9.15
C ALA A 302 -6.68 4.76 7.84
N GLN A 303 -7.49 4.80 6.80
CA GLN A 303 -7.16 4.26 5.47
C GLN A 303 -7.33 5.35 4.43
N GLY A 304 -6.32 5.56 3.61
CA GLY A 304 -6.29 6.55 2.56
C GLY A 304 -5.64 6.03 1.28
N PHE A 305 -5.16 6.92 0.46
CA PHE A 305 -4.53 6.59 -0.83
C PHE A 305 -3.57 7.69 -1.26
N ASP A 306 -2.70 7.38 -2.21
CA ASP A 306 -1.84 8.34 -2.90
C ASP A 306 -2.41 8.71 -4.30
N TRP A 307 -1.68 9.54 -5.05
CA TRP A 307 -2.11 9.95 -6.38
C TRP A 307 -1.99 8.87 -7.47
N GLU A 308 -1.30 7.77 -7.18
CA GLU A 308 -1.35 6.56 -8.00
C GLU A 308 -2.59 5.69 -7.67
N LEU A 309 -3.36 6.06 -6.66
CA LEU A 309 -4.50 5.37 -6.07
C LEU A 309 -4.14 4.02 -5.42
N TRP A 310 -2.91 3.87 -4.93
CA TRP A 310 -2.57 2.81 -4.01
C TRP A 310 -3.14 3.13 -2.63
N CYS A 311 -3.76 2.10 -2.02
CA CYS A 311 -4.23 2.21 -0.65
C CYS A 311 -3.07 2.40 0.34
N ARG A 312 -3.30 3.23 1.38
CA ARG A 312 -2.30 3.53 2.41
C ARG A 312 -2.93 3.54 3.79
N TYR A 313 -2.20 2.98 4.75
CA TYR A 313 -2.52 3.22 6.15
C TYR A 313 -2.09 4.63 6.54
N LEU A 314 -2.99 5.33 7.23
CA LEU A 314 -2.78 6.68 7.73
C LEU A 314 -2.89 6.70 9.23
N ASN A 315 -2.19 7.63 9.88
CA ASN A 315 -2.47 7.92 11.27
C ASN A 315 -3.92 8.38 11.44
N PRO A 316 -4.64 7.96 12.50
CA PRO A 316 -5.94 8.52 12.80
C PRO A 316 -5.89 10.04 12.86
N PRO A 317 -6.93 10.76 12.40
CA PRO A 317 -6.96 12.22 12.39
C PRO A 317 -6.67 12.83 13.78
N LYS A 318 -6.00 13.97 13.82
CA LYS A 318 -5.69 14.68 15.09
C LYS A 318 -6.94 14.88 15.98
N SER A 319 -8.11 15.12 15.36
CA SER A 319 -9.40 15.21 16.04
C SER A 319 -9.82 13.93 16.76
N TRP A 320 -9.45 12.77 16.25
CA TRP A 320 -9.72 11.48 16.90
C TRP A 320 -8.84 11.29 18.14
N TRP A 321 -7.55 11.60 18.05
CA TRP A 321 -6.64 11.53 19.19
C TRP A 321 -7.01 12.47 20.34
N THR A 322 -7.54 13.66 20.04
CA THR A 322 -7.95 14.64 21.05
C THR A 322 -9.16 14.18 21.87
N GLN A 323 -9.97 13.25 21.35
CA GLN A 323 -11.09 12.65 22.10
C GLN A 323 -10.61 11.75 23.24
N LYS A 324 -9.37 11.29 23.23
CA LYS A 324 -8.80 10.33 24.20
C LYS A 324 -9.66 9.07 24.38
N ASN A 325 -10.35 8.65 23.33
CA ASN A 325 -11.24 7.51 23.30
C ASN A 325 -10.85 6.59 22.15
N GLN A 326 -10.08 5.55 22.45
CA GLN A 326 -9.62 4.59 21.46
C GLN A 326 -10.72 3.62 20.95
N THR A 327 -11.93 3.68 21.54
CA THR A 327 -13.07 2.88 21.06
C THR A 327 -13.90 3.61 20.01
N ALA A 328 -13.67 4.91 19.83
CA ALA A 328 -14.43 5.71 18.87
C ALA A 328 -14.09 5.33 17.42
N PRO A 329 -15.06 5.34 16.51
CA PRO A 329 -14.83 5.10 15.09
C PRO A 329 -13.83 6.11 14.51
N ILE A 330 -12.95 5.62 13.63
CA ILE A 330 -11.96 6.45 12.93
C ILE A 330 -12.52 6.80 11.56
N ARG A 331 -12.76 8.09 11.28
CA ARG A 331 -13.13 8.54 9.93
C ARG A 331 -11.97 8.28 8.96
N SER A 332 -12.30 7.71 7.81
CA SER A 332 -11.31 7.23 6.87
C SER A 332 -11.60 7.74 5.45
N PRO A 333 -10.63 8.30 4.73
CA PRO A 333 -10.82 8.73 3.34
C PRO A 333 -11.18 7.60 2.38
N ALA A 334 -10.64 6.40 2.58
CA ALA A 334 -10.84 5.23 1.74
C ALA A 334 -10.99 3.96 2.58
N LEU A 335 -11.00 2.82 1.89
CA LEU A 335 -11.00 1.48 2.46
C LEU A 335 -9.75 0.73 2.02
N ILE A 336 -9.27 -0.21 2.83
CA ILE A 336 -8.25 -1.18 2.44
C ILE A 336 -8.86 -2.57 2.56
N GLY A 337 -9.16 -3.19 1.41
CA GLY A 337 -9.66 -4.57 1.34
C GLY A 337 -11.11 -4.72 1.81
N CYS A 338 -11.28 -5.30 2.98
CA CYS A 338 -12.56 -5.80 3.48
C CYS A 338 -13.42 -4.70 4.13
N PHE A 339 -14.73 -4.80 3.94
CA PHE A 339 -15.68 -3.85 4.51
C PHE A 339 -17.06 -4.47 4.75
N VAL A 340 -17.84 -3.80 5.57
CA VAL A 340 -19.23 -4.17 5.93
C VAL A 340 -20.13 -3.00 5.60
N VAL A 341 -21.28 -3.28 4.99
CA VAL A 341 -22.20 -2.26 4.49
C VAL A 341 -23.64 -2.76 4.51
N ASP A 342 -24.60 -1.85 4.67
CA ASP A 342 -26.02 -2.14 4.43
C ASP A 342 -26.22 -2.61 2.98
N ARG A 343 -26.93 -3.72 2.78
CA ARG A 343 -27.04 -4.38 1.48
C ARG A 343 -27.78 -3.53 0.45
N GLU A 344 -28.87 -2.84 0.86
CA GLU A 344 -29.66 -1.98 -0.02
C GLU A 344 -28.91 -0.68 -0.33
N TYR A 345 -28.29 -0.08 0.68
CA TYR A 345 -27.47 1.12 0.48
C TYR A 345 -26.33 0.86 -0.51
N PHE A 346 -25.68 -0.29 -0.43
CA PHE A 346 -24.61 -0.64 -1.36
C PHE A 346 -25.09 -0.71 -2.81
N GLU A 347 -26.33 -1.20 -3.04
CA GLU A 347 -26.98 -1.16 -4.35
C GLU A 347 -27.34 0.27 -4.76
N GLU A 348 -27.94 1.06 -3.87
CA GLU A 348 -28.34 2.44 -4.13
C GLU A 348 -27.18 3.32 -4.60
N ILE A 349 -25.99 3.14 -3.99
CA ILE A 349 -24.77 3.85 -4.39
C ILE A 349 -24.07 3.23 -5.60
N GLY A 350 -24.61 2.14 -6.20
CA GLY A 350 -24.14 1.56 -7.46
C GLY A 350 -23.08 0.47 -7.33
N LEU A 351 -23.07 -0.29 -6.23
CA LEU A 351 -22.17 -1.44 -5.99
C LEU A 351 -20.68 -1.09 -6.22
N LEU A 352 -19.91 -2.01 -6.76
CA LEU A 352 -18.55 -1.73 -7.27
C LEU A 352 -18.59 -1.46 -8.78
N ASP A 353 -17.59 -0.77 -9.27
CA ASP A 353 -17.46 -0.48 -10.70
C ASP A 353 -16.98 -1.71 -11.48
N GLU A 354 -17.92 -2.49 -12.03
CA GLU A 354 -17.63 -3.69 -12.83
C GLU A 354 -16.89 -3.40 -14.15
N GLY A 355 -16.71 -2.14 -14.54
CA GLY A 355 -15.83 -1.71 -15.64
C GLY A 355 -14.34 -1.70 -15.29
N MET A 356 -13.98 -1.86 -14.02
CA MET A 356 -12.61 -2.08 -13.58
C MET A 356 -12.15 -3.51 -13.83
N GLU A 357 -10.84 -3.70 -13.96
CA GLU A 357 -10.24 -4.99 -14.27
C GLU A 357 -9.41 -5.51 -13.10
N VAL A 358 -9.42 -6.81 -12.92
CA VAL A 358 -8.59 -7.63 -12.03
C VAL A 358 -8.56 -7.13 -10.59
N TYR A 359 -7.80 -6.08 -10.30
CA TYR A 359 -7.50 -5.59 -8.95
C TYR A 359 -7.07 -4.13 -8.97
N GLY A 360 -7.35 -3.42 -7.88
CA GLY A 360 -6.83 -2.09 -7.57
C GLY A 360 -7.76 -0.95 -7.98
N GLY A 361 -7.77 0.10 -7.19
CA GLY A 361 -8.59 1.29 -7.39
C GLY A 361 -10.02 1.18 -6.88
N GLU A 362 -10.60 -0.02 -6.75
CA GLU A 362 -12.00 -0.22 -6.35
C GLU A 362 -12.31 0.27 -4.93
N ASN A 363 -11.40 0.06 -4.01
CA ASN A 363 -11.55 0.48 -2.60
C ASN A 363 -11.45 2.01 -2.46
N VAL A 364 -10.56 2.61 -3.24
CA VAL A 364 -10.41 4.07 -3.32
C VAL A 364 -11.63 4.70 -3.97
N GLU A 365 -12.10 4.14 -5.10
CA GLU A 365 -13.32 4.57 -5.80
C GLU A 365 -14.52 4.54 -4.87
N LEU A 366 -14.74 3.40 -4.18
CA LEU A 366 -15.84 3.24 -3.25
C LEU A 366 -15.77 4.28 -2.11
N GLY A 367 -14.59 4.48 -1.54
CA GLY A 367 -14.39 5.46 -0.46
C GLY A 367 -14.71 6.89 -0.92
N ILE A 368 -14.17 7.31 -2.05
CA ILE A 368 -14.45 8.64 -2.64
C ILE A 368 -15.95 8.79 -2.93
N ARG A 369 -16.57 7.83 -3.60
CA ARG A 369 -17.98 7.85 -3.97
C ARG A 369 -18.89 7.93 -2.76
N VAL A 370 -18.68 7.08 -1.74
CA VAL A 370 -19.46 7.11 -0.50
C VAL A 370 -19.45 8.50 0.12
N TRP A 371 -18.27 9.11 0.26
CA TRP A 371 -18.15 10.46 0.83
C TRP A 371 -18.78 11.55 -0.03
N LEU A 372 -18.55 11.51 -1.33
CA LEU A 372 -19.09 12.52 -2.26
C LEU A 372 -20.61 12.45 -2.33
N CYS A 373 -21.19 11.27 -2.23
CA CYS A 373 -22.62 11.03 -2.42
C CYS A 373 -23.42 10.98 -1.10
N GLY A 374 -22.83 11.44 0.01
CA GLY A 374 -23.55 11.72 1.26
C GLY A 374 -23.43 10.67 2.35
N GLY A 375 -22.72 9.55 2.12
CA GLY A 375 -22.40 8.56 3.15
C GLY A 375 -21.14 8.87 3.94
N SER A 376 -20.63 7.86 4.65
CA SER A 376 -19.36 7.97 5.38
C SER A 376 -18.60 6.64 5.41
N VAL A 377 -17.27 6.73 5.56
CA VAL A 377 -16.36 5.60 5.71
C VAL A 377 -15.71 5.66 7.08
N GLU A 378 -15.76 4.53 7.79
CA GLU A 378 -15.22 4.42 9.15
C GLU A 378 -14.36 3.16 9.29
N VAL A 379 -13.29 3.26 10.09
CA VAL A 379 -12.56 2.09 10.62
C VAL A 379 -12.97 1.91 12.08
N MET A 380 -13.34 0.68 12.45
CA MET A 380 -13.85 0.37 13.79
C MET A 380 -12.76 -0.24 14.68
N PRO A 381 -12.22 0.48 15.68
CA PRO A 381 -11.20 -0.04 16.58
C PRO A 381 -11.62 -1.27 17.39
N CYS A 382 -12.90 -1.33 17.77
CA CYS A 382 -13.45 -2.45 18.55
C CYS A 382 -13.77 -3.70 17.73
N SER A 383 -13.65 -3.64 16.42
CA SER A 383 -13.77 -4.79 15.52
C SER A 383 -12.40 -5.15 14.98
N ARG A 384 -11.84 -6.29 15.45
CA ARG A 384 -10.50 -6.75 15.03
C ARG A 384 -10.63 -8.02 14.21
N ILE A 385 -9.89 -8.07 13.11
CA ILE A 385 -9.80 -9.23 12.22
C ILE A 385 -8.35 -9.40 11.81
N ALA A 386 -7.81 -10.60 11.99
CA ALA A 386 -6.46 -10.90 11.58
C ALA A 386 -6.44 -11.31 10.10
N HIS A 387 -5.53 -10.76 9.31
CA HIS A 387 -5.39 -10.99 7.87
C HIS A 387 -3.99 -11.53 7.56
N ILE A 388 -3.90 -12.55 6.70
CA ILE A 388 -2.60 -13.12 6.31
C ILE A 388 -1.88 -12.11 5.41
N GLU A 389 -0.72 -11.66 5.88
CA GLU A 389 0.24 -10.94 5.07
C GLU A 389 0.92 -11.93 4.10
N ARG A 390 0.90 -11.63 2.80
CA ARG A 390 1.56 -12.48 1.81
C ARG A 390 2.98 -11.97 1.55
N ALA A 391 3.96 -12.86 1.51
CA ALA A 391 5.32 -12.51 1.13
C ALA A 391 5.42 -12.07 -0.34
N HIS A 392 4.56 -12.63 -1.20
CA HIS A 392 4.42 -12.25 -2.60
C HIS A 392 3.00 -12.54 -3.09
N LYS A 393 2.57 -11.87 -4.16
CA LYS A 393 1.24 -12.06 -4.77
C LYS A 393 1.33 -13.06 -5.92
N PRO A 394 0.81 -14.31 -5.77
CA PRO A 394 1.04 -15.38 -6.75
C PRO A 394 0.11 -15.35 -7.97
N TYR A 395 -0.79 -14.37 -8.09
CA TYR A 395 -1.92 -14.45 -9.01
C TYR A 395 -1.91 -13.42 -10.14
N THR A 396 -0.90 -12.56 -10.26
CA THR A 396 -0.84 -11.55 -11.33
C THR A 396 0.59 -11.20 -11.70
N GLU A 397 0.92 -11.40 -12.99
CA GLU A 397 2.23 -11.03 -13.55
C GLU A 397 2.32 -9.54 -13.91
N ASP A 398 1.19 -8.88 -14.25
CA ASP A 398 1.15 -7.44 -14.65
C ASP A 398 0.09 -6.64 -13.88
N LEU A 399 0.23 -6.62 -12.57
CA LEU A 399 -0.71 -5.93 -11.69
C LEU A 399 -0.71 -4.41 -11.93
N ALA A 400 0.46 -3.82 -12.17
CA ALA A 400 0.62 -2.38 -12.34
C ALA A 400 -0.19 -1.83 -13.53
N THR A 401 -0.28 -2.54 -14.63
CA THR A 401 -1.08 -2.15 -15.80
C THR A 401 -2.56 -2.06 -15.46
N HIS A 402 -3.11 -3.05 -14.74
CA HIS A 402 -4.51 -3.04 -14.32
C HIS A 402 -4.80 -1.95 -13.28
N VAL A 403 -3.93 -1.77 -12.29
CA VAL A 403 -4.08 -0.71 -11.29
C VAL A 403 -4.04 0.66 -11.94
N ARG A 404 -3.10 0.92 -12.85
CA ARG A 404 -3.00 2.17 -13.61
C ARG A 404 -4.26 2.44 -14.42
N ARG A 405 -4.75 1.44 -15.18
CA ARG A 405 -6.00 1.54 -15.94
C ARG A 405 -7.18 1.92 -15.04
N ASN A 406 -7.35 1.20 -13.94
CA ASN A 406 -8.41 1.46 -12.98
C ASN A 406 -8.27 2.84 -12.32
N ALA A 407 -7.04 3.26 -11.99
CA ALA A 407 -6.78 4.58 -11.41
C ALA A 407 -7.20 5.72 -12.35
N LEU A 408 -6.86 5.62 -13.63
CA LEU A 408 -7.30 6.61 -14.64
C LEU A 408 -8.83 6.63 -14.79
N ARG A 409 -9.48 5.46 -14.72
CA ARG A 409 -10.93 5.36 -14.75
C ARG A 409 -11.59 6.08 -13.55
N VAL A 410 -11.06 5.89 -12.34
CA VAL A 410 -11.50 6.61 -11.13
C VAL A 410 -11.30 8.10 -11.29
N ALA A 411 -10.13 8.52 -11.78
CA ALA A 411 -9.79 9.92 -11.97
C ALA A 411 -10.77 10.63 -12.92
N GLU A 412 -11.11 10.02 -14.05
CA GLU A 412 -12.03 10.58 -15.03
C GLU A 412 -13.45 10.75 -14.47
N VAL A 413 -13.94 9.79 -13.68
CA VAL A 413 -15.30 9.83 -13.14
C VAL A 413 -15.43 10.74 -11.91
N TRP A 414 -14.45 10.69 -10.98
CA TRP A 414 -14.65 11.17 -9.61
C TRP A 414 -13.78 12.36 -9.20
N MET A 415 -12.67 12.66 -9.91
CA MET A 415 -11.66 13.59 -9.39
C MET A 415 -11.67 14.99 -10.01
N ASP A 416 -12.59 15.28 -10.89
CA ASP A 416 -12.77 16.60 -11.52
C ASP A 416 -11.43 17.15 -12.07
N GLU A 417 -11.07 18.40 -11.76
CA GLU A 417 -9.81 19.03 -12.15
C GLU A 417 -8.56 18.34 -11.55
N PHE A 418 -8.71 17.58 -10.44
CA PHE A 418 -7.61 16.88 -9.80
C PHE A 418 -7.23 15.56 -10.49
N LYS A 419 -7.98 15.11 -11.49
CA LYS A 419 -7.59 13.96 -12.31
C LYS A 419 -6.18 14.09 -12.89
N SER A 420 -5.74 15.32 -13.15
CA SER A 420 -4.37 15.62 -13.60
C SER A 420 -3.29 15.04 -12.69
N HIS A 421 -3.54 14.97 -11.37
CA HIS A 421 -2.59 14.43 -10.39
C HIS A 421 -2.36 12.92 -10.57
N VAL A 422 -3.43 12.19 -10.93
CA VAL A 422 -3.32 10.75 -11.20
C VAL A 422 -2.52 10.51 -12.49
N TYR A 423 -2.76 11.29 -13.52
CA TYR A 423 -1.99 11.23 -14.77
C TYR A 423 -0.50 11.55 -14.53
N MET A 424 -0.23 12.56 -13.71
CA MET A 424 1.15 12.91 -13.32
C MET A 424 1.83 11.81 -12.54
N ALA A 425 1.15 11.22 -11.56
CA ALA A 425 1.71 10.17 -10.71
C ALA A 425 2.07 8.91 -11.52
N TRP A 426 1.22 8.54 -12.47
CA TRP A 426 1.47 7.41 -13.37
C TRP A 426 2.35 7.77 -14.59
N ASN A 427 2.84 9.00 -14.68
CA ASN A 427 3.66 9.47 -15.81
C ASN A 427 3.00 9.23 -17.18
N VAL A 428 1.70 9.47 -17.27
CA VAL A 428 0.86 9.23 -18.45
C VAL A 428 0.38 10.54 -19.03
N PRO A 429 0.39 10.76 -20.36
CA PRO A 429 -0.17 11.97 -20.98
C PRO A 429 -1.66 12.14 -20.67
N GLN A 430 -2.09 13.37 -20.36
CA GLN A 430 -3.50 13.68 -20.12
C GLN A 430 -4.37 13.59 -21.38
N GLN A 431 -3.78 13.86 -22.54
CA GLN A 431 -4.42 13.67 -23.84
C GLN A 431 -3.79 12.46 -24.51
N ASP A 432 -4.65 11.60 -25.04
CA ASP A 432 -4.23 10.42 -25.79
C ASP A 432 -3.24 9.55 -24.99
N SER A 433 -3.69 9.11 -23.81
CA SER A 433 -2.88 8.30 -22.90
C SER A 433 -2.47 6.94 -23.50
N GLY A 434 -3.15 6.51 -24.56
CA GLY A 434 -2.99 5.16 -25.13
C GLY A 434 -3.57 4.04 -24.24
N ILE A 435 -4.23 4.38 -23.12
CA ILE A 435 -4.81 3.43 -22.18
C ILE A 435 -6.33 3.45 -22.32
N ASP A 436 -6.90 2.31 -22.70
CA ASP A 436 -8.35 2.13 -22.76
C ASP A 436 -8.90 1.91 -21.34
N ILE A 437 -9.59 2.90 -20.79
CA ILE A 437 -10.25 2.83 -19.48
C ILE A 437 -11.66 2.24 -19.53
N GLY A 438 -12.15 1.83 -20.70
CA GLY A 438 -13.50 1.34 -20.94
C GLY A 438 -14.58 2.43 -20.87
N ASP A 439 -15.83 2.02 -21.00
CA ASP A 439 -16.97 2.95 -20.93
C ASP A 439 -17.22 3.42 -19.49
N ILE A 440 -17.23 4.74 -19.28
CA ILE A 440 -17.45 5.37 -17.97
C ILE A 440 -18.84 6.03 -17.83
N ARG A 441 -19.64 6.07 -18.90
CA ARG A 441 -20.91 6.84 -18.95
C ARG A 441 -21.91 6.40 -17.88
N GLU A 442 -21.95 5.11 -17.55
CA GLU A 442 -22.81 4.60 -16.47
C GLU A 442 -22.41 5.19 -15.11
N ARG A 443 -21.12 5.29 -14.85
CA ARG A 443 -20.59 5.83 -13.58
C ARG A 443 -20.76 7.35 -13.50
N GLU A 444 -20.62 8.06 -14.60
CA GLU A 444 -20.93 9.50 -14.68
C GLU A 444 -22.43 9.74 -14.44
N ALA A 445 -23.30 8.97 -15.08
CA ALA A 445 -24.75 9.04 -14.85
C ALA A 445 -25.13 8.69 -13.39
N LEU A 446 -24.46 7.73 -12.78
CA LEU A 446 -24.60 7.40 -11.35
C LEU A 446 -24.26 8.60 -10.49
N ARG A 447 -23.10 9.23 -10.73
CA ARG A 447 -22.62 10.42 -10.01
C ARG A 447 -23.62 11.57 -10.08
N GLU A 448 -24.17 11.82 -11.26
CA GLU A 448 -25.19 12.84 -11.50
C GLU A 448 -26.50 12.53 -10.78
N ARG A 449 -27.01 11.29 -10.92
CA ARG A 449 -28.23 10.82 -10.26
C ARG A 449 -28.18 10.96 -8.74
N LEU A 450 -27.04 10.63 -8.14
CA LEU A 450 -26.80 10.73 -6.70
C LEU A 450 -26.51 12.15 -6.24
N ARG A 451 -26.35 13.11 -7.17
CA ARG A 451 -26.02 14.53 -6.89
C ARG A 451 -24.78 14.66 -6.00
N CYS A 452 -23.73 13.93 -6.35
CA CYS A 452 -22.52 13.87 -5.56
C CYS A 452 -21.76 15.20 -5.54
N LYS A 453 -21.09 15.48 -4.44
CA LYS A 453 -20.27 16.68 -4.25
C LYS A 453 -19.03 16.66 -5.16
N PRO A 454 -18.39 17.82 -5.43
CA PRO A 454 -17.13 17.87 -6.17
C PRO A 454 -15.96 17.29 -5.37
N PHE A 455 -14.93 16.80 -6.05
CA PHE A 455 -13.75 16.22 -5.40
C PHE A 455 -12.97 17.23 -4.54
N SER A 456 -12.99 18.51 -4.89
CA SER A 456 -12.46 19.60 -4.06
C SER A 456 -13.08 19.65 -2.65
N TRP A 457 -14.38 19.28 -2.54
CA TRP A 457 -15.04 19.14 -1.25
C TRP A 457 -14.45 17.96 -0.45
N PHE A 458 -14.15 16.83 -1.11
CA PHE A 458 -13.55 15.67 -0.47
C PHE A 458 -12.16 16.00 0.10
N LEU A 459 -11.30 16.63 -0.68
CA LEU A 459 -9.98 17.07 -0.21
C LEU A 459 -10.09 18.02 0.98
N LYS A 460 -11.03 18.98 0.94
CA LYS A 460 -11.17 19.95 2.03
C LYS A 460 -11.73 19.36 3.33
N ASN A 461 -12.67 18.40 3.25
CA ASN A 461 -13.48 17.99 4.41
C ASN A 461 -13.18 16.58 4.90
N ILE A 462 -12.59 15.73 4.05
CA ILE A 462 -12.36 14.31 4.34
C ILE A 462 -10.86 13.99 4.37
N TYR A 463 -10.12 14.41 3.34
CA TYR A 463 -8.69 14.09 3.20
C TYR A 463 -7.85 15.37 3.07
N SER A 464 -7.96 16.23 4.07
CA SER A 464 -7.29 17.55 4.11
C SER A 464 -5.76 17.43 4.15
N GLU A 465 -5.26 16.30 4.61
CA GLU A 465 -3.82 15.99 4.67
C GLU A 465 -3.25 15.62 3.30
N MET A 466 -4.08 15.26 2.31
CA MET A 466 -3.61 14.92 0.97
C MET A 466 -3.02 16.15 0.27
N ARG A 467 -1.75 16.02 -0.14
CA ARG A 467 -1.03 17.13 -0.78
C ARG A 467 -1.48 17.29 -2.23
N THR A 468 -1.77 18.53 -2.64
CA THR A 468 -2.07 18.86 -4.04
C THR A 468 -0.88 19.49 -4.75
N TYR A 469 -0.80 19.32 -6.07
CA TYR A 469 0.30 19.74 -6.93
C TYR A 469 -0.19 20.61 -8.09
N THR A 470 -1.14 21.47 -7.81
CA THR A 470 -1.81 22.36 -8.81
C THR A 470 -0.86 23.37 -9.45
N GLU A 471 0.29 23.64 -8.86
CA GLU A 471 1.36 24.48 -9.38
C GLU A 471 2.25 23.81 -10.43
N THR A 472 2.12 22.50 -10.65
CA THR A 472 2.86 21.80 -11.70
C THR A 472 2.49 22.32 -13.09
N ILE A 473 3.51 22.55 -13.93
CA ILE A 473 3.36 22.98 -15.32
C ILE A 473 3.64 21.83 -16.28
N ALA A 474 4.70 21.06 -15.99
CA ALA A 474 5.16 19.96 -16.82
C ALA A 474 5.65 18.80 -15.95
N TYR A 475 5.55 17.59 -16.46
CA TYR A 475 5.93 16.37 -15.75
C TYR A 475 6.40 15.26 -16.70
N GLY A 476 7.02 14.25 -16.13
CA GLY A 476 7.44 13.07 -16.86
C GLY A 476 8.95 12.87 -16.81
N VAL A 477 9.51 12.14 -17.76
CA VAL A 477 10.95 11.93 -17.83
C VAL A 477 11.65 13.13 -18.48
N LEU A 478 12.80 13.49 -17.93
CA LEU A 478 13.61 14.61 -18.40
C LEU A 478 14.86 14.09 -19.12
N ARG A 479 14.97 14.41 -20.42
CA ARG A 479 16.05 13.96 -21.32
C ARG A 479 16.94 15.10 -21.78
N ASN A 480 18.23 14.78 -21.99
CA ASN A 480 19.19 15.72 -22.56
C ASN A 480 19.47 15.37 -24.04
N SER A 481 19.65 16.38 -24.87
CA SER A 481 19.92 16.22 -26.31
C SER A 481 21.23 15.49 -26.64
N LEU A 482 22.20 15.48 -25.71
CA LEU A 482 23.48 14.80 -25.90
C LEU A 482 23.32 13.26 -25.78
N ARG A 483 22.44 12.81 -24.86
CA ARG A 483 22.17 11.39 -24.61
C ARG A 483 20.65 11.21 -24.41
N PRO A 484 19.87 11.15 -25.51
CA PRO A 484 18.40 11.04 -25.42
C PRO A 484 17.89 9.68 -24.93
N ASP A 485 18.77 8.68 -24.89
CA ASP A 485 18.56 7.35 -24.29
C ASP A 485 18.65 7.34 -22.74
N LEU A 486 19.23 8.39 -22.14
CA LEU A 486 19.34 8.56 -20.70
C LEU A 486 18.35 9.59 -20.18
N CYS A 487 17.76 9.29 -19.02
CA CYS A 487 16.82 10.15 -18.29
C CYS A 487 17.42 10.60 -16.96
N LEU A 488 17.01 11.80 -16.52
CA LEU A 488 17.30 12.24 -15.15
C LEU A 488 16.63 11.29 -14.17
N ASP A 489 17.39 10.79 -13.21
CA ASP A 489 16.98 9.82 -12.22
C ASP A 489 17.35 10.31 -10.83
N GLN A 490 16.54 9.97 -9.83
CA GLN A 490 16.79 10.32 -8.43
C GLN A 490 18.13 9.75 -7.93
N GLY A 491 18.55 8.61 -8.47
CA GLY A 491 19.72 7.86 -7.99
C GLY A 491 19.46 7.23 -6.62
N PRO A 492 20.49 6.63 -6.01
CA PRO A 492 20.41 6.06 -4.67
C PRO A 492 20.08 7.12 -3.62
N ASP A 493 19.08 6.85 -2.77
CA ASP A 493 18.61 7.78 -1.73
C ASP A 493 19.70 8.20 -0.74
N SER A 494 20.67 7.33 -0.49
CA SER A 494 21.77 7.59 0.45
C SER A 494 22.65 8.79 0.09
N ASP A 495 22.75 9.12 -1.20
CA ASP A 495 23.75 10.08 -1.70
C ASP A 495 23.16 11.45 -2.00
N ASN A 496 21.85 11.55 -2.19
CA ASN A 496 21.17 12.78 -2.64
C ASN A 496 21.79 13.36 -3.94
N ILE A 497 22.33 12.51 -4.80
CA ILE A 497 22.99 12.88 -6.06
C ILE A 497 22.09 12.39 -7.20
N PRO A 498 21.52 13.30 -8.01
CA PRO A 498 20.81 12.89 -9.21
C PRO A 498 21.79 12.29 -10.22
N ILE A 499 21.35 11.26 -10.91
CA ILE A 499 22.15 10.56 -11.93
C ILE A 499 21.47 10.61 -13.30
N MET A 500 22.17 10.17 -14.34
CA MET A 500 21.59 9.83 -15.62
C MET A 500 21.58 8.32 -15.77
N TYR A 501 20.41 7.76 -16.02
CA TYR A 501 20.21 6.32 -16.15
C TYR A 501 19.39 5.99 -17.40
N ILE A 502 19.44 4.75 -17.87
CA ILE A 502 18.61 4.30 -19.00
C ILE A 502 17.15 4.64 -18.71
N CYS A 503 16.47 5.22 -19.71
CA CYS A 503 15.08 5.63 -19.54
C CYS A 503 14.18 4.41 -19.34
N HIS A 504 13.57 4.28 -18.18
CA HIS A 504 12.59 3.25 -17.83
C HIS A 504 11.21 3.82 -17.46
N GLY A 505 11.10 5.12 -17.18
CA GLY A 505 9.84 5.80 -16.89
C GLY A 505 9.20 5.47 -15.55
N LEU A 506 9.92 4.78 -14.65
CA LEU A 506 9.46 4.49 -13.28
C LEU A 506 9.62 5.71 -12.37
N THR A 507 9.03 5.65 -11.19
CA THR A 507 8.95 6.73 -10.20
C THR A 507 10.28 7.48 -9.93
N PRO A 508 11.47 6.84 -9.83
CA PRO A 508 12.73 7.57 -9.66
C PRO A 508 13.07 8.55 -10.80
N GLN A 509 12.50 8.34 -12.00
CA GLN A 509 12.68 9.20 -13.18
C GLN A 509 11.55 10.21 -13.39
N ASN A 510 10.57 10.25 -12.50
CA ASN A 510 9.53 11.26 -12.56
C ASN A 510 10.11 12.63 -12.20
N VAL A 511 9.89 13.58 -13.06
CA VAL A 511 10.29 14.97 -12.87
C VAL A 511 9.06 15.86 -12.98
N TYR A 512 8.94 16.84 -12.08
CA TYR A 512 7.83 17.79 -12.09
C TYR A 512 8.41 19.20 -12.07
N TYR A 513 8.02 20.00 -13.06
CA TYR A 513 8.40 21.41 -13.12
C TYR A 513 7.22 22.29 -12.73
N THR A 514 7.45 23.19 -11.76
CA THR A 514 6.40 24.02 -11.16
C THR A 514 6.40 25.46 -11.66
N SER A 515 5.29 26.17 -11.46
CA SER A 515 5.18 27.62 -11.72
C SER A 515 6.12 28.45 -10.84
N SER A 516 6.53 27.94 -9.69
CA SER A 516 7.57 28.51 -8.84
C SER A 516 8.98 28.21 -9.33
N GLN A 517 9.12 27.60 -10.52
CA GLN A 517 10.40 27.27 -11.17
C GLN A 517 11.22 26.25 -10.37
N GLN A 518 10.59 25.33 -9.68
CA GLN A 518 11.24 24.20 -9.00
C GLN A 518 11.17 22.97 -9.89
N LEU A 519 12.20 22.13 -9.80
CA LEU A 519 12.25 20.80 -10.38
C LEU A 519 12.23 19.79 -9.25
N HIS A 520 11.11 19.09 -9.10
CA HIS A 520 11.00 17.94 -8.22
C HIS A 520 11.43 16.69 -8.98
N VAL A 521 12.14 15.79 -8.33
CA VAL A 521 12.65 14.54 -8.94
C VAL A 521 12.31 13.37 -8.02
N GLY A 522 11.74 12.33 -8.59
CA GLY A 522 11.25 11.15 -7.86
C GLY A 522 9.75 11.19 -7.58
N GLY A 523 9.28 10.32 -6.71
CA GLY A 523 7.87 10.23 -6.31
C GLY A 523 7.38 11.48 -5.58
N LEU A 524 6.07 11.76 -5.73
CA LEU A 524 5.42 12.83 -4.99
C LEU A 524 4.93 12.33 -3.63
N SER A 525 5.20 13.10 -2.58
CA SER A 525 4.67 12.82 -1.24
C SER A 525 3.14 12.86 -1.24
N PRO A 526 2.44 11.83 -0.76
CA PRO A 526 0.98 11.78 -0.81
C PRO A 526 0.31 12.73 0.18
N THR A 527 0.96 13.02 1.32
CA THR A 527 0.39 13.86 2.37
C THR A 527 1.29 15.04 2.73
N ILE A 528 0.70 16.02 3.41
CA ILE A 528 1.42 17.22 3.87
C ILE A 528 2.43 16.87 4.97
N ASP A 529 2.10 15.89 5.81
CA ASP A 529 2.96 15.46 6.93
C ASP A 529 4.17 14.64 6.43
N ASP A 530 4.06 13.98 5.27
CA ASP A 530 5.17 13.30 4.59
C ASP A 530 5.85 14.26 3.61
N ASP A 531 6.71 15.16 4.12
CA ASP A 531 7.38 16.15 3.26
C ASP A 531 8.76 15.67 2.83
N ASP A 532 8.77 14.60 2.02
CA ASP A 532 9.97 13.98 1.47
C ASP A 532 10.21 14.27 -0.03
N ASN A 533 9.40 15.16 -0.64
CA ASN A 533 9.61 15.63 -2.01
C ASN A 533 11.03 16.16 -2.21
N LYS A 534 11.74 15.63 -3.19
CA LYS A 534 13.12 16.04 -3.52
C LYS A 534 13.12 17.10 -4.62
N CYS A 535 13.77 18.21 -4.34
CA CYS A 535 14.03 19.27 -5.32
C CYS A 535 15.47 19.26 -5.79
N LEU A 536 15.68 19.56 -7.07
CA LEU A 536 17.00 19.80 -7.61
C LEU A 536 17.54 21.14 -7.07
N VAL A 537 18.73 21.14 -6.49
CA VAL A 537 19.37 22.28 -5.83
C VAL A 537 20.82 22.43 -6.27
N ASP A 538 21.26 23.65 -6.55
CA ASP A 538 22.70 23.97 -6.70
C ASP A 538 23.34 24.14 -5.32
N VAL A 539 24.08 23.13 -4.89
CA VAL A 539 24.87 23.15 -3.65
C VAL A 539 26.33 23.35 -3.99
N ASN A 540 26.83 24.59 -3.88
CA ASN A 540 28.21 24.96 -4.16
C ASN A 540 28.70 24.53 -5.56
N GLY A 541 27.83 24.63 -6.58
CA GLY A 541 28.18 24.28 -7.95
C GLY A 541 28.03 22.79 -8.26
N ARG A 542 27.36 22.04 -7.41
CA ARG A 542 27.06 20.63 -7.64
C ARG A 542 25.54 20.41 -7.58
N PRO A 543 24.95 19.63 -8.51
CA PRO A 543 23.55 19.27 -8.43
C PRO A 543 23.33 18.30 -7.27
N ARG A 544 22.28 18.56 -6.46
CA ARG A 544 21.86 17.71 -5.33
C ARG A 544 20.34 17.65 -5.29
N LEU A 545 19.81 16.55 -4.78
CA LEU A 545 18.40 16.38 -4.44
C LEU A 545 18.24 16.54 -2.94
N LEU A 546 17.53 17.59 -2.53
CA LEU A 546 17.25 17.87 -1.12
C LEU A 546 15.74 18.02 -0.95
N GLU A 547 15.25 17.75 0.26
CA GLU A 547 13.86 18.04 0.58
C GLU A 547 13.50 19.47 0.20
N CYS A 548 12.41 19.61 -0.57
CA CYS A 548 12.00 20.91 -1.13
C CYS A 548 11.74 21.95 -0.05
N SER A 549 11.07 21.55 1.03
CA SER A 549 10.80 22.39 2.20
C SER A 549 12.08 22.83 2.91
N TYR A 550 13.01 21.90 3.15
CA TYR A 550 14.32 22.22 3.75
C TYR A 550 15.09 23.22 2.88
N ALA A 551 15.21 22.95 1.57
CA ALA A 551 15.94 23.81 0.64
C ALA A 551 15.30 25.21 0.55
N SER A 552 13.96 25.28 0.56
CA SER A 552 13.20 26.53 0.55
C SER A 552 13.42 27.34 1.85
N ASN A 553 13.27 26.70 3.01
CA ASN A 553 13.48 27.32 4.32
C ASN A 553 14.90 27.83 4.54
N LYS A 554 15.88 27.18 3.92
CA LYS A 554 17.29 27.61 3.92
C LYS A 554 17.65 28.57 2.80
N HIS A 555 16.67 29.05 2.01
CA HIS A 555 16.85 29.95 0.87
C HIS A 555 17.95 29.49 -0.11
N MET A 556 18.03 28.18 -0.32
CA MET A 556 19.00 27.57 -1.22
C MET A 556 18.70 27.90 -2.70
N LYS A 557 19.57 27.46 -3.60
CA LYS A 557 19.46 27.75 -5.05
C LYS A 557 18.65 26.65 -5.74
N LEU A 558 17.31 26.63 -5.55
CA LEU A 558 16.39 25.61 -6.07
C LEU A 558 15.50 26.11 -7.23
N SER A 559 15.69 27.32 -7.70
CA SER A 559 14.88 27.93 -8.77
C SER A 559 15.61 27.84 -10.11
N TRP A 560 14.94 27.26 -11.11
CA TRP A 560 15.51 26.93 -12.42
C TRP A 560 14.68 27.55 -13.54
N LEU A 561 15.34 28.24 -14.44
CA LEU A 561 14.73 28.68 -15.71
C LEU A 561 14.81 27.52 -16.69
N PHE A 562 13.66 27.04 -17.13
CA PHE A 562 13.55 25.96 -18.10
C PHE A 562 12.50 26.29 -19.13
N THR A 563 12.78 26.06 -20.38
CA THR A 563 11.86 26.05 -21.51
C THR A 563 12.04 24.76 -22.29
N GLN A 564 10.94 24.24 -22.84
CA GLN A 564 10.96 22.97 -23.58
C GLN A 564 11.95 23.04 -24.77
N GLY A 565 12.89 22.11 -24.82
CA GLY A 565 13.94 22.10 -25.83
C GLY A 565 15.02 23.19 -25.63
N GLY A 566 15.08 23.79 -24.46
CA GLY A 566 16.07 24.76 -24.05
C GLY A 566 17.02 24.26 -22.96
N SER A 567 17.83 25.15 -22.40
CA SER A 567 18.70 24.86 -21.26
C SER A 567 17.92 24.88 -19.94
N ILE A 568 18.47 24.21 -18.92
CA ILE A 568 18.00 24.34 -17.54
C ILE A 568 19.03 25.17 -16.78
N GLN A 569 18.72 26.44 -16.49
CA GLN A 569 19.63 27.38 -15.87
C GLN A 569 19.19 27.72 -14.44
N ASN A 570 20.08 27.57 -13.46
CA ASN A 570 19.79 28.04 -12.11
C ASN A 570 19.68 29.56 -12.05
N ARG A 571 18.60 30.08 -11.50
CA ARG A 571 18.29 31.52 -11.51
C ARG A 571 19.29 32.37 -10.72
N LYS A 572 19.82 31.82 -9.61
CA LYS A 572 20.74 32.53 -8.74
C LYS A 572 22.21 32.40 -9.20
N SER A 573 22.68 31.20 -9.49
CA SER A 573 24.09 30.97 -9.86
C SER A 573 24.40 31.21 -11.33
N LYS A 574 23.34 31.29 -12.20
CA LYS A 574 23.47 31.40 -13.66
C LYS A 574 24.16 30.20 -14.33
N ARG A 575 24.39 29.12 -13.59
CA ARG A 575 24.94 27.87 -14.12
C ARG A 575 23.84 27.04 -14.74
N CYS A 576 24.16 26.31 -15.81
CA CYS A 576 23.26 25.36 -16.43
C CYS A 576 23.50 23.94 -15.93
N LEU A 577 22.43 23.15 -15.87
CA LEU A 577 22.49 21.70 -15.69
C LEU A 577 22.96 21.11 -17.02
N GLU A 578 24.08 20.43 -17.01
CA GLU A 578 24.77 19.91 -18.20
C GLU A 578 25.20 18.46 -17.97
N LEU A 579 25.30 17.68 -19.04
CA LEU A 579 25.97 16.39 -19.03
C LEU A 579 27.44 16.55 -19.36
N VAL A 580 28.29 15.89 -18.59
CA VAL A 580 29.74 15.82 -18.85
C VAL A 580 30.16 14.35 -18.85
N GLU A 581 31.11 14.02 -19.73
CA GLU A 581 31.68 12.67 -19.77
C GLU A 581 32.42 12.38 -18.46
N SER A 582 32.21 11.16 -17.96
CA SER A 582 32.89 10.66 -16.75
C SER A 582 33.08 9.15 -16.87
N ALA A 583 34.30 8.70 -16.70
CA ALA A 583 34.62 7.28 -16.68
C ALA A 583 34.27 6.58 -15.35
N ASP A 584 33.92 7.38 -14.33
CA ASP A 584 33.69 6.89 -12.96
C ASP A 584 32.23 6.57 -12.66
N VAL A 585 31.33 6.72 -13.65
CA VAL A 585 29.89 6.48 -13.51
C VAL A 585 29.36 5.52 -14.56
N ASP A 586 28.33 4.78 -14.19
CA ASP A 586 27.57 3.97 -15.13
C ASP A 586 27.06 4.85 -16.29
N HIS A 587 27.03 4.28 -17.49
CA HIS A 587 26.64 4.96 -18.74
C HIS A 587 27.54 6.13 -19.19
N GLY A 588 28.67 6.43 -18.49
CA GLY A 588 29.73 7.32 -18.94
C GLY A 588 29.41 8.82 -18.92
N TYR A 589 28.31 9.24 -18.28
CA TYR A 589 27.89 10.65 -18.19
C TYR A 589 27.38 10.99 -16.78
N GLN A 590 27.85 12.10 -16.24
CA GLN A 590 27.37 12.66 -14.98
C GLN A 590 26.78 14.04 -15.16
N LEU A 591 25.95 14.45 -14.20
CA LEU A 591 25.37 15.79 -14.13
C LEU A 591 26.35 16.79 -13.51
N ALA A 592 26.49 17.94 -14.14
CA ALA A 592 27.33 19.04 -13.65
C ALA A 592 26.59 20.37 -13.72
N LEU A 593 27.02 21.36 -12.92
CA LEU A 593 26.55 22.74 -12.98
C LEU A 593 27.72 23.62 -13.46
N GLN A 594 27.65 24.05 -14.72
CA GLN A 594 28.70 24.79 -15.37
C GLN A 594 28.17 25.93 -16.25
N GLN A 595 29.03 26.58 -17.02
CA GLN A 595 28.62 27.57 -18.02
C GLN A 595 27.70 26.90 -19.05
N CYS A 596 26.60 27.56 -19.42
CA CYS A 596 25.65 27.04 -20.37
C CYS A 596 26.29 26.74 -21.74
N SER A 597 26.04 25.55 -22.25
CA SER A 597 26.44 25.10 -23.60
C SER A 597 25.24 25.09 -24.56
N SER A 598 25.37 24.39 -25.67
CA SER A 598 24.27 24.14 -26.61
C SER A 598 23.38 22.95 -26.23
N GLN A 599 23.58 22.32 -25.09
CA GLN A 599 22.76 21.20 -24.64
C GLN A 599 21.33 21.63 -24.38
N LYS A 600 20.39 20.78 -24.75
CA LYS A 600 18.96 21.03 -24.63
C LYS A 600 18.29 19.94 -23.79
N TRP A 601 17.28 20.35 -23.04
CA TRP A 601 16.50 19.47 -22.21
C TRP A 601 15.04 19.41 -22.67
N THR A 602 14.44 18.23 -22.61
CA THR A 602 13.04 18.03 -22.92
C THR A 602 12.36 17.23 -21.82
N ILE A 603 11.17 17.64 -21.40
CA ILE A 603 10.30 16.89 -20.50
C ILE A 603 9.14 16.32 -21.30
N THR A 604 8.63 15.14 -20.91
CA THR A 604 7.69 14.38 -21.75
C THR A 604 6.34 15.08 -21.92
N ASN A 605 5.75 15.58 -20.83
CA ASN A 605 4.38 16.07 -20.80
C ASN A 605 4.30 17.52 -20.30
N ILE A 606 3.46 18.31 -20.94
CA ILE A 606 3.07 19.65 -20.46
C ILE A 606 1.58 19.59 -20.14
N LEU A 607 1.19 20.08 -18.95
CA LEU A 607 -0.21 20.10 -18.54
C LEU A 607 -1.07 20.97 -19.44
N LEU A 608 -2.30 20.54 -19.67
CA LEU A 608 -3.27 21.25 -20.51
C LEU A 608 -3.46 22.71 -20.05
N GLY A 609 -3.36 23.62 -21.00
CA GLY A 609 -3.48 25.06 -20.74
C GLY A 609 -2.26 25.70 -20.05
N LYS A 610 -1.16 24.97 -19.87
CA LYS A 610 0.10 25.48 -19.35
C LYS A 610 1.11 25.67 -20.48
N VAL A 611 2.04 26.58 -20.28
CA VAL A 611 3.15 26.88 -21.21
C VAL A 611 4.46 26.76 -20.45
N LEU A 612 5.43 26.04 -21.03
CA LEU A 612 6.77 25.81 -20.51
C LEU A 612 7.83 26.61 -21.27
#